data_c26175aa421314e0d71ad0e5076cbc08
#
_entry.id   c26175aa421314e0d71ad0e5076cbc08
#
_cell.length_a   1.000
_cell.length_b   1.000
_cell.length_c   1.000
_cell.angle_alpha   90.00
_cell.angle_beta   90.00
_cell.angle_gamma   90.00
#
_symmetry.space_group_name_H-M   'P 1'
#
loop_
_entity.id
_entity.type
_entity.pdbx_description
1 polymer ?
#
loop_
_entity_poly.entity_id
_entity_poly.type
_entity_poly.pdbx_seq_one_letter_code
_entity_poly.pdbx_strand_id
1 'polypeptide(L)'
;AKMAYGAANQKYLDEQNVLQEYIIRRMGYEKNLKNAMTGKLDIAEVSHARADLNNMKTIVRRQMMEVHKAEKAMEEARNKLNEVVQERKVQEKLREKAFEEFKHELAEAETKEIDELVSYTYNK
;
A
#
# COMPACT_ATOMS: atom_id res chain seq x y z
N ALA A 1 2.12 3.75 10.62
CA ALA A 1 2.13 2.81 9.51
C ALA A 1 0.84 2.88 8.67
N LYS A 2 -0.31 2.89 9.32
CA LYS A 2 -1.61 3.00 8.62
C LYS A 2 -1.75 4.34 7.89
N MET A 3 -1.37 5.43 8.51
CA MET A 3 -1.41 6.76 7.90
C MET A 3 -0.40 6.87 6.77
N ALA A 4 0.79 6.33 6.94
CA ALA A 4 1.82 6.33 5.91
C ALA A 4 1.38 5.53 4.67
N TYR A 5 0.75 4.38 4.87
CA TYR A 5 0.18 3.60 3.77
C TYR A 5 -0.93 4.36 3.05
N GLY A 6 -1.85 4.99 3.78
CA GLY A 6 -2.93 5.78 3.21
C GLY A 6 -2.41 6.93 2.34
N ALA A 7 -1.41 7.67 2.84
CA ALA A 7 -0.78 8.76 2.11
C ALA A 7 -0.06 8.26 0.84
N ALA A 8 0.69 7.17 0.94
CA ALA A 8 1.41 6.58 -0.19
C ALA A 8 0.45 6.03 -1.25
N ASN A 9 -0.64 5.40 -0.83
CA ASN A 9 -1.67 4.90 -1.73
C ASN A 9 -2.37 6.04 -2.47
N GLN A 10 -2.68 7.13 -1.77
CA GLN A 10 -3.31 8.31 -2.39
C GLN A 10 -2.37 8.95 -3.42
N LYS A 11 -1.09 9.07 -3.10
CA LYS A 11 -0.10 9.60 -4.04
C LYS A 11 0.01 8.72 -5.30
N TYR A 12 -0.01 7.42 -5.14
CA TYR A 12 0.00 6.48 -6.26
C TYR A 12 -1.22 6.67 -7.16
N LEU A 13 -2.41 6.79 -6.58
CA LEU A 13 -3.64 7.04 -7.33
C LEU A 13 -3.60 8.39 -8.05
N ASP A 14 -3.11 9.44 -7.39
CA ASP A 14 -2.99 10.77 -7.98
C ASP A 14 -2.03 10.76 -9.17
N GLU A 15 -0.89 10.08 -9.06
CA GLU A 15 0.08 9.96 -10.14
C GLU A 15 -0.47 9.15 -11.32
N GLN A 16 -1.27 8.11 -11.06
CA GLN A 16 -1.97 7.37 -12.11
C GLN A 16 -2.97 8.24 -12.87
N ASN A 17 -3.71 9.08 -12.14
CA ASN A 17 -4.67 10.01 -12.75
C ASN A 17 -3.96 11.03 -13.66
N VAL A 18 -2.84 11.57 -13.22
CA VAL A 18 -2.00 12.48 -14.02
C VAL A 18 -1.50 11.76 -15.26
N LEU A 19 -1.05 10.52 -15.15
CA LEU A 19 -0.62 9.72 -16.29
C LEU A 19 -1.74 9.56 -17.32
N GLN A 20 -2.95 9.26 -16.86
CA GLN A 20 -4.11 9.14 -17.74
C GLN A 20 -4.40 10.41 -18.51
N GLU A 21 -4.35 11.56 -17.84
CA GLU A 21 -4.53 12.86 -18.47
C GLU A 21 -3.47 13.09 -19.56
N TYR A 22 -2.21 12.76 -19.29
CA TYR A 22 -1.13 12.90 -20.26
C TYR A 22 -1.28 11.95 -21.45
N ILE A 23 -1.74 10.73 -21.22
CA ILE A 23 -2.03 9.77 -22.30
C ILE A 23 -3.14 10.31 -23.21
N ILE A 24 -4.19 10.88 -22.64
CA ILE A 24 -5.29 11.49 -23.41
C ILE A 24 -4.76 12.64 -24.26
N ARG A 25 -3.91 13.50 -23.69
CA ARG A 25 -3.28 14.61 -24.43
C ARG A 25 -2.40 14.08 -25.56
N ARG A 26 -1.63 13.02 -25.31
CA ARG A 26 -0.81 12.37 -26.36
C ARG A 26 -1.68 11.88 -27.50
N MET A 27 -2.80 11.24 -27.20
CA MET A 27 -3.76 10.78 -28.22
C MET A 27 -4.29 11.94 -29.03
N GLY A 28 -4.57 13.07 -28.41
CA GLY A 28 -4.96 14.30 -29.09
C GLY A 28 -3.89 14.82 -30.05
N TYR A 29 -2.62 14.83 -29.62
CA TYR A 29 -1.50 15.23 -30.48
C TYR A 29 -1.24 14.22 -31.61
N GLU A 30 -1.43 12.94 -31.39
CA GLU A 30 -1.37 11.91 -32.44
C GLU A 30 -2.42 12.16 -33.51
N LYS A 31 -3.64 12.50 -33.11
CA LYS A 31 -4.73 12.84 -33.99
C LYS A 31 -4.42 14.13 -34.80
N ASN A 32 -3.87 15.14 -34.12
CA ASN A 32 -3.49 16.38 -34.78
C ASN A 32 -2.42 16.15 -35.85
N LEU A 33 -1.42 15.32 -35.55
CA LEU A 33 -0.38 14.97 -36.53
C LEU A 33 -0.99 14.23 -37.73
N LYS A 34 -1.85 13.26 -37.47
CA LYS A 34 -2.55 12.50 -38.51
C LYS A 34 -3.36 13.43 -39.41
N ASN A 35 -4.08 14.40 -38.82
CA ASN A 35 -4.86 15.38 -39.56
C ASN A 35 -3.97 16.31 -40.38
N ALA A 36 -2.83 16.74 -39.85
CA ALA A 36 -1.86 17.58 -40.56
C ALA A 36 -1.22 16.86 -41.75
N MET A 37 -1.19 15.54 -41.72
CA MET A 37 -0.65 14.73 -42.84
C MET A 37 -1.70 14.33 -43.85
N THR A 38 -2.97 14.70 -43.68
CA THR A 38 -4.05 14.45 -44.66
C THR A 38 -4.35 15.71 -45.45
N GLY A 39 -4.62 15.56 -46.72
CA GLY A 39 -4.90 16.67 -47.63
C GLY A 39 -3.65 17.44 -48.05
N LYS A 40 -3.76 18.76 -48.15
CA LYS A 40 -2.64 19.62 -48.57
C LYS A 40 -1.62 19.75 -47.43
N LEU A 41 -0.40 19.27 -47.65
CA LEU A 41 0.65 19.26 -46.63
C LEU A 41 1.28 20.66 -46.48
N ASP A 42 1.28 21.14 -45.24
CA ASP A 42 2.08 22.28 -44.77
C ASP A 42 3.20 21.72 -43.89
N ILE A 43 4.43 21.84 -44.37
CA ILE A 43 5.61 21.29 -43.69
C ILE A 43 5.78 21.89 -42.29
N ALA A 44 5.51 23.19 -42.13
CA ALA A 44 5.61 23.84 -40.82
C ALA A 44 4.59 23.30 -39.84
N GLU A 45 3.35 23.07 -40.26
CA GLU A 45 2.28 22.50 -39.43
C GLU A 45 2.60 21.07 -39.03
N VAL A 46 3.07 20.23 -39.98
CA VAL A 46 3.49 18.85 -39.70
C VAL A 46 4.66 18.82 -38.72
N SER A 47 5.64 19.71 -38.92
CA SER A 47 6.81 19.80 -38.04
C SER A 47 6.41 20.18 -36.59
N HIS A 48 5.52 21.17 -36.46
CA HIS A 48 4.98 21.56 -35.14
C HIS A 48 4.21 20.43 -34.47
N ALA A 49 3.31 19.76 -35.18
CA ALA A 49 2.53 18.67 -34.67
C ALA A 49 3.42 17.50 -34.22
N ARG A 50 4.49 17.21 -34.98
CA ARG A 50 5.47 16.18 -34.64
C ARG A 50 6.26 16.54 -33.38
N ALA A 51 6.69 17.80 -33.25
CA ALA A 51 7.40 18.28 -32.07
C ALA A 51 6.52 18.20 -30.82
N ASP A 52 5.26 18.62 -30.92
CA ASP A 52 4.31 18.55 -29.83
C ASP A 52 4.08 17.11 -29.37
N LEU A 53 3.92 16.21 -30.34
CA LEU A 53 3.76 14.77 -30.02
C LEU A 53 4.99 14.19 -29.33
N ASN A 54 6.19 14.51 -29.83
CA ASN A 54 7.45 14.03 -29.24
C ASN A 54 7.64 14.55 -27.82
N ASN A 55 7.33 15.81 -27.56
CA ASN A 55 7.36 16.40 -26.23
C ASN A 55 6.38 15.68 -25.30
N MET A 56 5.18 15.40 -25.78
CA MET A 56 4.17 14.71 -24.97
C MET A 56 4.56 13.28 -24.67
N LYS A 57 5.18 12.58 -25.62
CA LYS A 57 5.73 11.23 -25.38
C LYS A 57 6.78 11.22 -24.28
N THR A 58 7.64 12.25 -24.24
CA THR A 58 8.64 12.40 -23.18
C THR A 58 7.99 12.64 -21.81
N ILE A 59 6.96 13.50 -21.79
CA ILE A 59 6.20 13.79 -20.56
C ILE A 59 5.51 12.52 -20.05
N VAL A 60 4.90 11.75 -20.94
CA VAL A 60 4.26 10.47 -20.58
C VAL A 60 5.27 9.49 -19.97
N ARG A 61 6.43 9.34 -20.62
CA ARG A 61 7.49 8.44 -20.09
C ARG A 61 7.97 8.87 -18.71
N ARG A 62 8.16 10.17 -18.52
CA ARG A 62 8.57 10.74 -17.23
C ARG A 62 7.52 10.48 -16.17
N GLN A 63 6.25 10.64 -16.51
CA GLN A 63 5.15 10.38 -15.60
C GLN A 63 5.02 8.88 -15.27
N MET A 64 5.28 8.00 -16.21
CA MET A 64 5.33 6.54 -15.95
C MET A 64 6.36 6.20 -14.88
N MET A 65 7.50 6.88 -14.89
CA MET A 65 8.53 6.71 -13.86
C MET A 65 8.04 7.20 -12.49
N GLU A 66 7.32 8.32 -12.45
CA GLU A 66 6.73 8.85 -11.22
C GLU A 66 5.67 7.91 -10.65
N VAL A 67 4.84 7.34 -11.49
CA VAL A 67 3.85 6.32 -11.09
C VAL A 67 4.56 5.11 -10.50
N HIS A 68 5.62 4.64 -11.13
CA HIS A 68 6.39 3.49 -10.64
C HIS A 68 7.03 3.75 -9.28
N LYS A 69 7.61 4.93 -9.08
CA LYS A 69 8.15 5.35 -7.79
C LYS A 69 7.07 5.37 -6.70
N ALA A 70 5.91 5.93 -7.04
CA ALA A 70 4.79 6.01 -6.09
C ALA A 70 4.24 4.61 -5.76
N GLU A 71 4.20 3.71 -6.74
CA GLU A 71 3.80 2.31 -6.54
C GLU A 71 4.75 1.60 -5.58
N LYS A 72 6.06 1.75 -5.78
CA LYS A 72 7.07 1.17 -4.88
C LYS A 72 6.94 1.71 -3.45
N ALA A 73 6.75 3.00 -3.30
CA ALA A 73 6.56 3.63 -2.00
C ALA A 73 5.31 3.10 -1.30
N MET A 74 4.23 2.90 -2.06
CA MET A 74 2.98 2.33 -1.55
C MET A 74 3.18 0.88 -1.10
N GLU A 75 3.89 0.06 -1.88
CA GLU A 75 4.18 -1.33 -1.53
C GLU A 75 5.04 -1.44 -0.27
N GLU A 76 6.07 -0.59 -0.13
CA GLU A 76 6.90 -0.53 1.07
C GLU A 76 6.08 -0.15 2.30
N ALA A 77 5.20 0.84 2.17
CA ALA A 77 4.32 1.27 3.26
C ALA A 77 3.32 0.15 3.63
N ARG A 78 2.81 -0.58 2.64
CA ARG A 78 1.94 -1.75 2.86
C ARG A 78 2.68 -2.83 3.64
N ASN A 79 3.92 -3.14 3.24
CA ASN A 79 4.73 -4.15 3.92
C ASN A 79 4.99 -3.78 5.37
N LYS A 80 5.31 -2.52 5.65
CA LYS A 80 5.48 -2.02 7.02
C LYS A 80 4.21 -2.13 7.83
N LEU A 81 3.07 -1.80 7.24
CA LEU A 81 1.77 -1.95 7.90
C LEU A 81 1.50 -3.41 8.24
N ASN A 82 1.77 -4.33 7.31
CA ASN A 82 1.60 -5.76 7.52
C ASN A 82 2.51 -6.27 8.64
N GLU A 83 3.77 -5.82 8.70
CA GLU A 83 4.70 -6.15 9.77
C GLU A 83 4.16 -5.72 11.13
N VAL A 84 3.66 -4.49 11.23
CA VAL A 84 3.08 -3.95 12.47
C VAL A 84 1.86 -4.76 12.89
N VAL A 85 0.99 -5.11 11.94
CA VAL A 85 -0.19 -5.95 12.21
C VAL A 85 0.22 -7.34 12.69
N GLN A 86 1.24 -7.95 12.08
CA GLN A 86 1.74 -9.26 12.49
C GLN A 86 2.36 -9.22 13.89
N GLU A 87 3.16 -8.21 14.19
CA GLU A 87 3.74 -8.01 15.52
C GLU A 87 2.66 -7.87 16.57
N ARG A 88 1.61 -7.09 16.29
CA ARG A 88 0.47 -6.94 17.20
C ARG A 88 -0.22 -8.27 17.45
N LYS A 89 -0.46 -9.05 16.41
CA LYS A 89 -1.07 -10.39 16.53
C LYS A 89 -0.23 -11.34 17.39
N VAL A 90 1.08 -11.31 17.20
CA VAL A 90 2.01 -12.12 18.02
C VAL A 90 1.95 -11.68 19.48
N GLN A 91 1.99 -10.38 19.74
CA GLN A 91 1.88 -9.84 21.09
C GLN A 91 0.56 -10.19 21.76
N GLU A 92 -0.55 -10.10 21.03
CA GLU A 92 -1.87 -10.49 21.53
C GLU A 92 -1.92 -11.98 21.91
N LYS A 93 -1.37 -12.84 21.05
CA LYS A 93 -1.30 -14.28 21.34
C LYS A 93 -0.43 -14.59 22.56
N LEU A 94 0.70 -13.92 22.70
CA LEU A 94 1.57 -14.08 23.87
C LEU A 94 0.86 -13.62 25.15
N ARG A 95 0.12 -12.54 25.07
CA ARG A 95 -0.68 -12.03 26.20
C ARG A 95 -1.79 -12.99 26.58
N GLU A 96 -2.51 -13.52 25.60
CA GLU A 96 -3.55 -14.53 25.82
C GLU A 96 -2.97 -15.79 26.48
N LYS A 97 -1.82 -16.26 25.96
CA LYS A 97 -1.13 -17.42 26.50
C LYS A 97 -0.69 -17.19 27.94
N ALA A 98 -0.10 -16.05 28.24
CA ALA A 98 0.30 -15.68 29.59
C ALA A 98 -0.90 -15.63 30.54
N PHE A 99 -2.02 -15.09 30.06
CA PHE A 99 -3.26 -15.03 30.84
C PHE A 99 -3.84 -16.41 31.11
N GLU A 100 -3.82 -17.31 30.14
CA GLU A 100 -4.28 -18.70 30.32
C GLU A 100 -3.37 -19.46 31.26
N GLU A 101 -2.06 -19.29 31.18
CA GLU A 101 -1.09 -19.87 32.11
C GLU A 101 -1.32 -19.36 33.53
N PHE A 102 -1.58 -18.06 33.68
CA PHE A 102 -1.90 -17.47 34.99
C PHE A 102 -3.17 -18.07 35.60
N LYS A 103 -4.23 -18.22 34.81
CA LYS A 103 -5.48 -18.87 35.26
C LYS A 103 -5.24 -20.30 35.70
N HIS A 104 -4.43 -21.03 34.95
CA HIS A 104 -4.11 -22.42 35.23
C HIS A 104 -3.34 -22.54 36.54
N GLU A 105 -2.32 -21.72 36.76
CA GLU A 105 -1.53 -21.66 37.98
C GLU A 105 -2.41 -21.27 39.17
N LEU A 106 -3.31 -20.31 39.00
CA LEU A 106 -4.24 -19.90 40.05
C LEU A 106 -5.18 -21.05 40.42
N ALA A 107 -5.72 -21.76 39.46
CA ALA A 107 -6.59 -22.90 39.67
C ALA A 107 -5.85 -24.05 40.40
N GLU A 108 -4.61 -24.32 40.02
CA GLU A 108 -3.75 -25.32 40.72
C GLU A 108 -3.46 -24.91 42.16
N ALA A 109 -3.14 -23.62 42.37
CA ALA A 109 -2.90 -23.12 43.72
C ALA A 109 -4.14 -23.25 44.63
N GLU A 110 -5.32 -22.92 44.09
CA GLU A 110 -6.58 -23.08 44.82
C GLU A 110 -6.87 -24.52 45.13
N THR A 111 -6.68 -25.45 44.19
CA THR A 111 -6.86 -26.87 44.38
C THR A 111 -5.93 -27.43 45.45
N LYS A 112 -4.65 -27.01 45.40
CA LYS A 112 -3.65 -27.39 46.38
C LYS A 112 -4.03 -26.92 47.79
N GLU A 113 -4.48 -25.67 47.89
CA GLU A 113 -4.93 -25.09 49.17
C GLU A 113 -6.12 -25.84 49.74
N ILE A 114 -7.08 -26.19 48.91
CA ILE A 114 -8.25 -27.00 49.32
C ILE A 114 -7.82 -28.39 49.79
N ASP A 115 -6.92 -29.05 49.03
CA ASP A 115 -6.40 -30.37 49.37
C ASP A 115 -5.67 -30.37 50.73
N GLU A 116 -4.87 -29.34 50.99
CA GLU A 116 -4.18 -29.17 52.27
C GLU A 116 -5.17 -28.97 53.42
N LEU A 117 -6.20 -28.17 53.17
CA LEU A 117 -7.25 -27.95 54.16
C LEU A 117 -8.03 -29.22 54.48
N VAL A 118 -8.39 -29.98 53.46
CA VAL A 118 -9.07 -31.26 53.59
C VAL A 118 -8.19 -32.26 54.36
N SER A 119 -6.92 -32.34 54.01
CA SER A 119 -5.94 -33.21 54.69
C SER A 119 -5.80 -32.83 56.15
N TYR A 120 -5.70 -31.56 56.47
CA TYR A 120 -5.64 -31.08 57.84
C TYR A 120 -6.89 -31.44 58.60
N THR A 121 -8.05 -31.25 58.05
CA THR A 121 -9.34 -31.61 58.71
C THR A 121 -9.49 -33.11 58.94
N TYR A 122 -9.01 -33.91 57.97
CA TYR A 122 -9.10 -35.35 58.01
C TYR A 122 -8.17 -35.97 59.07
N ASN A 123 -6.99 -35.42 59.28
CA ASN A 123 -6.00 -35.88 60.23
C ASN A 123 -6.19 -35.38 61.66
N LYS A 124 -7.15 -34.53 61.83
CA LYS A 124 -7.52 -34.00 63.16
C LYS A 124 -8.46 -34.96 63.90
#